data_3287c1e8083cac579ee92576a0705c20
#
_entry.id   3287c1e8083cac579ee92576a0705c20
#
_cell.length_a   1.000
_cell.length_b   1.000
_cell.length_c   1.000
_cell.angle_alpha   90.00
_cell.angle_beta   90.00
_cell.angle_gamma   90.00
#
_symmetry.space_group_name_H-M   'P 1'
#
loop_
_entity.id
_entity.type
_entity.pdbx_description
1 polymer ?
#
loop_
_entity_poly.entity_id
_entity_poly.type
_entity_poly.pdbx_seq_one_letter_code
_entity_poly.pdbx_strand_id
1 'polypeptide(L)'
;DIAILEMDEGHAESITAEVAPRIVTLLNVLEDQLDRFVDPALVREKLAEVADRATQTVLLNADDQNILLIDKEKQLAEKQFFGIASNVLGESDLGVAPTYLSEIARPKVTAEVANLNGKRCTVHISEREAIFDLPNRGLHYALDAVAALSTAASILGDQFDLELAERVLNELPPVFARGETVTINGQEVEFVLVQNPTSFQLNLDNLDLPVERLMIAIGRDVHDPSWLWTVDFSKLNRVDVVSGYNCAEIALRLAYENVEMDFVDEDLFVAIDNFLALPAPAAGVKTVLFSADAMRRLRRHLGFTSPDEVER
;
A
#
# COMPACT_ATOMS: atom_id res chain seq x y z
N ASP A 1 2.28 -27.70 10.40
CA ASP A 1 1.36 -26.57 10.24
C ASP A 1 2.17 -25.27 10.27
N ILE A 2 1.79 -24.29 9.47
CA ILE A 2 2.41 -22.97 9.36
C ILE A 2 1.35 -21.93 9.73
N ALA A 3 1.68 -21.01 10.61
CA ALA A 3 0.88 -19.82 10.90
C ALA A 3 1.57 -18.60 10.32
N ILE A 4 0.85 -17.79 9.56
CA ILE A 4 1.30 -16.51 9.02
C ILE A 4 0.41 -15.44 9.63
N LEU A 5 1.02 -14.44 10.26
CA LEU A 5 0.33 -13.35 10.92
C LEU A 5 0.79 -12.03 10.31
N GLU A 6 -0.15 -11.24 9.79
CA GLU A 6 0.05 -9.83 9.53
C GLU A 6 -0.18 -9.07 10.83
N MET A 7 0.73 -8.19 11.18
CA MET A 7 0.66 -7.40 12.41
C MET A 7 1.02 -5.94 12.12
N ASP A 8 0.24 -5.03 12.70
CA ASP A 8 0.64 -3.64 12.72
C ASP A 8 1.81 -3.42 13.70
N GLU A 9 2.60 -2.39 13.46
CA GLU A 9 3.80 -2.02 14.22
C GLU A 9 3.52 -1.74 15.71
N GLY A 10 2.29 -1.38 16.05
CA GLY A 10 1.90 -1.10 17.43
C GLY A 10 1.66 -2.34 18.28
N HIS A 11 1.21 -3.43 17.67
CA HIS A 11 0.86 -4.67 18.35
C HIS A 11 1.94 -5.75 18.20
N ALA A 12 2.71 -5.74 17.12
CA ALA A 12 3.70 -6.76 16.81
C ALA A 12 4.73 -6.97 17.94
N GLU A 13 5.16 -5.89 18.58
CA GLU A 13 6.12 -5.95 19.69
C GLU A 13 5.57 -6.76 20.88
N SER A 14 4.32 -6.51 21.30
CA SER A 14 3.71 -7.20 22.45
C SER A 14 3.42 -8.68 22.14
N ILE A 15 2.93 -8.97 20.94
CA ILE A 15 2.61 -10.35 20.53
C ILE A 15 3.88 -11.18 20.40
N THR A 16 4.93 -10.65 19.79
CA THR A 16 6.20 -11.36 19.62
C THR A 16 6.97 -11.53 20.93
N ALA A 17 6.67 -10.73 21.95
CA ALA A 17 7.22 -10.93 23.30
C ALA A 17 6.65 -12.21 23.96
N GLU A 18 5.42 -12.59 23.65
CA GLU A 18 4.78 -13.80 24.15
C GLU A 18 5.09 -15.03 23.32
N VAL A 19 5.13 -14.84 21.99
CA VAL A 19 5.36 -15.92 21.03
C VAL A 19 6.44 -15.50 20.04
N ALA A 20 7.68 -15.98 20.26
CA ALA A 20 8.79 -15.68 19.38
C ALA A 20 8.57 -16.26 17.98
N PRO A 21 8.60 -15.43 16.92
CA PRO A 21 8.42 -15.91 15.55
C PRO A 21 9.66 -16.67 15.06
N ARG A 22 9.48 -17.62 14.16
CA ARG A 22 10.62 -18.24 13.46
C ARG A 22 11.19 -17.30 12.42
N ILE A 23 10.32 -16.65 11.67
CA ILE A 23 10.65 -15.79 10.55
C ILE A 23 9.92 -14.46 10.73
N VAL A 24 10.61 -13.36 10.50
CA VAL A 24 10.06 -12.00 10.47
C VAL A 24 10.34 -11.40 9.11
N THR A 25 9.32 -10.82 8.49
CA THR A 25 9.47 -10.04 7.24
C THR A 25 9.08 -8.60 7.52
N LEU A 26 10.02 -7.67 7.35
CA LEU A 26 9.80 -6.23 7.50
C LEU A 26 9.69 -5.58 6.13
N LEU A 27 8.52 -4.99 5.84
CA LEU A 27 8.19 -4.44 4.52
C LEU A 27 8.71 -3.01 4.35
N ASN A 28 8.28 -2.10 5.21
CA ASN A 28 8.66 -0.68 5.13
C ASN A 28 8.35 0.04 6.44
N VAL A 29 8.93 1.23 6.60
CA VAL A 29 8.58 2.21 7.63
C VAL A 29 8.15 3.48 6.93
N LEU A 30 6.85 3.71 6.84
CA LEU A 30 6.24 4.87 6.20
C LEU A 30 5.79 5.91 7.23
N GLU A 31 5.58 7.14 6.79
CA GLU A 31 4.84 8.13 7.57
C GLU A 31 3.35 7.74 7.60
N ASP A 32 3.00 6.91 8.55
CA ASP A 32 1.63 6.47 8.77
C ASP A 32 1.23 6.67 10.23
N GLN A 33 -0.07 6.82 10.49
CA GLN A 33 -0.61 6.99 11.84
C GLN A 33 0.13 8.06 12.66
N LEU A 34 0.34 9.25 12.09
CA LEU A 34 1.05 10.36 12.74
C LEU A 34 0.45 10.77 14.10
N ASP A 35 -0.84 10.49 14.31
CA ASP A 35 -1.53 10.62 15.59
C ASP A 35 -1.07 9.61 16.65
N ARG A 36 -0.53 8.47 16.22
CA ARG A 36 -0.04 7.39 17.09
C ARG A 36 1.47 7.34 17.19
N PHE A 37 2.17 7.60 16.07
CA PHE A 37 3.62 7.59 15.98
C PHE A 37 4.10 8.89 15.37
N VAL A 38 4.50 9.82 16.23
CA VAL A 38 4.95 11.16 15.82
C VAL A 38 6.28 11.11 15.06
N ASP A 39 7.08 10.04 15.26
CA ASP A 39 8.42 9.90 14.68
C ASP A 39 8.60 8.47 14.13
N PRO A 40 8.96 8.32 12.84
CA PRO A 40 9.32 7.02 12.25
C PRO A 40 10.40 6.25 13.04
N ALA A 41 11.25 6.94 13.81
CA ALA A 41 12.23 6.31 14.69
C ALA A 41 11.58 5.43 15.76
N LEU A 42 10.41 5.82 16.29
CA LEU A 42 9.68 5.01 17.28
C LEU A 42 9.14 3.72 16.67
N VAL A 43 8.65 3.79 15.43
CA VAL A 43 8.22 2.61 14.65
C VAL A 43 9.41 1.70 14.42
N ARG A 44 10.56 2.25 13.99
CA ARG A 44 11.79 1.49 13.78
C ARG A 44 12.24 0.79 15.05
N GLU A 45 12.24 1.45 16.20
CA GLU A 45 12.60 0.84 17.49
C GLU A 45 11.72 -0.38 17.82
N LYS A 46 10.39 -0.25 17.63
CA LYS A 46 9.45 -1.37 17.85
C LYS A 46 9.70 -2.52 16.88
N LEU A 47 9.88 -2.24 15.61
CA LEU A 47 10.19 -3.25 14.61
C LEU A 47 11.56 -3.90 14.84
N ALA A 48 12.52 -3.17 15.40
CA ALA A 48 13.82 -3.71 15.80
C ALA A 48 13.67 -4.76 16.91
N GLU A 49 12.81 -4.52 17.90
CA GLU A 49 12.50 -5.52 18.95
C GLU A 49 11.81 -6.76 18.37
N VAL A 50 10.90 -6.58 17.40
CA VAL A 50 10.25 -7.69 16.70
C VAL A 50 11.28 -8.53 15.93
N ALA A 51 12.17 -7.86 15.19
CA ALA A 51 13.22 -8.52 14.42
C ALA A 51 14.22 -9.29 15.31
N ASP A 52 14.59 -8.72 16.46
CA ASP A 52 15.53 -9.32 17.42
C ASP A 52 14.97 -10.62 18.04
N ARG A 53 13.63 -10.78 18.07
CA ARG A 53 12.97 -11.98 18.57
C ARG A 53 12.84 -13.09 17.55
N ALA A 54 13.17 -12.85 16.29
CA ALA A 54 13.17 -13.90 15.26
C ALA A 54 14.18 -14.99 15.61
N THR A 55 13.74 -16.25 15.57
CA THR A 55 14.60 -17.37 15.99
C THR A 55 15.36 -18.04 14.84
N GLN A 56 15.03 -17.70 13.59
CA GLN A 56 15.64 -18.32 12.41
C GLN A 56 16.07 -17.27 11.37
N THR A 57 15.13 -16.55 10.76
CA THR A 57 15.43 -15.66 9.63
C THR A 57 14.71 -14.32 9.78
N VAL A 58 15.38 -13.24 9.41
CA VAL A 58 14.78 -11.91 9.24
C VAL A 58 14.95 -11.50 7.79
N LEU A 59 13.80 -11.23 7.12
CA LEU A 59 13.77 -10.71 5.76
C LEU A 59 13.54 -9.19 5.82
N LEU A 60 14.41 -8.44 5.16
CA LEU A 60 14.48 -6.99 5.25
C LEU A 60 14.36 -6.37 3.85
N ASN A 61 13.59 -5.30 3.76
CA ASN A 61 13.54 -4.50 2.54
C ASN A 61 14.84 -3.71 2.37
N ALA A 62 15.57 -3.99 1.29
CA ALA A 62 16.85 -3.37 0.95
C ALA A 62 16.72 -1.91 0.49
N ASP A 63 15.49 -1.48 0.15
CA ASP A 63 15.22 -0.16 -0.42
C ASP A 63 14.58 0.79 0.61
N ASP A 64 14.50 0.37 1.90
CA ASP A 64 14.02 1.19 3.01
C ASP A 64 15.15 1.47 4.01
N GLN A 65 15.56 2.74 4.13
CA GLN A 65 16.67 3.17 4.99
C GLN A 65 16.38 2.93 6.48
N ASN A 66 15.14 3.06 6.93
CA ASN A 66 14.76 2.77 8.31
C ASN A 66 14.90 1.28 8.64
N ILE A 67 14.52 0.41 7.71
CA ILE A 67 14.71 -1.04 7.84
C ILE A 67 16.19 -1.39 7.85
N LEU A 68 17.00 -0.77 6.98
CA LEU A 68 18.45 -0.99 6.96
C LEU A 68 19.18 -0.51 8.23
N LEU A 69 18.63 0.44 8.95
CA LEU A 69 19.14 0.85 10.26
C LEU A 69 18.93 -0.24 11.30
N ILE A 70 17.80 -0.92 11.30
CA ILE A 70 17.53 -2.07 12.19
C ILE A 70 18.62 -3.12 12.04
N ASP A 71 19.03 -3.41 10.80
CA ASP A 71 20.13 -4.35 10.52
C ASP A 71 21.46 -3.96 11.15
N LYS A 72 21.72 -2.67 11.27
CA LYS A 72 22.96 -2.16 11.88
C LYS A 72 22.91 -2.06 13.40
N GLU A 73 21.74 -1.79 13.94
CA GLU A 73 21.53 -1.56 15.36
C GLU A 73 21.38 -2.85 16.16
N LYS A 74 20.95 -3.95 15.53
CA LYS A 74 20.69 -5.24 16.18
C LYS A 74 21.51 -6.38 15.56
N GLN A 75 21.89 -7.33 16.41
CA GLN A 75 22.50 -8.58 15.97
C GLN A 75 21.39 -9.59 15.67
N LEU A 76 20.80 -9.46 14.47
CA LEU A 76 19.70 -10.31 14.03
C LEU A 76 20.16 -11.76 13.77
N ALA A 77 19.21 -12.69 13.73
CA ALA A 77 19.36 -14.04 13.23
C ALA A 77 19.85 -14.05 11.77
N GLU A 78 19.71 -15.12 11.03
CA GLU A 78 20.04 -15.12 9.61
C GLU A 78 19.29 -14.00 8.88
N LYS A 79 20.02 -13.16 8.15
CA LYS A 79 19.46 -12.02 7.41
C LYS A 79 19.38 -12.33 5.93
N GLN A 80 18.23 -12.00 5.34
CA GLN A 80 18.03 -12.01 3.90
C GLN A 80 17.41 -10.68 3.48
N PHE A 81 17.75 -10.22 2.29
CA PHE A 81 17.25 -8.95 1.77
C PHE A 81 16.46 -9.18 0.47
N PHE A 82 15.37 -8.47 0.35
CA PHE A 82 14.58 -8.37 -0.88
C PHE A 82 14.45 -6.91 -1.29
N GLY A 83 14.09 -6.64 -2.53
CA GLY A 83 13.93 -5.26 -2.97
C GLY A 83 13.54 -5.14 -4.45
N ILE A 84 13.83 -3.97 -5.01
CA ILE A 84 13.52 -3.61 -6.39
C ILE A 84 14.80 -3.22 -7.09
N ALA A 85 15.03 -3.74 -8.30
CA ALA A 85 16.22 -3.39 -9.08
C ALA A 85 16.22 -1.88 -9.40
N SER A 86 17.40 -1.27 -9.41
CA SER A 86 17.56 0.18 -9.58
C SER A 86 16.98 0.71 -10.91
N ASN A 87 16.99 -0.09 -11.97
CA ASN A 87 16.38 0.26 -13.25
C ASN A 87 14.84 0.25 -13.22
N VAL A 88 14.22 -0.43 -12.26
CA VAL A 88 12.77 -0.48 -12.04
C VAL A 88 12.36 0.60 -11.04
N LEU A 89 13.11 0.75 -9.96
CA LEU A 89 12.89 1.80 -8.95
C LEU A 89 13.06 3.20 -9.58
N GLY A 90 14.08 3.38 -10.44
CA GLY A 90 14.37 4.67 -11.09
C GLY A 90 14.63 5.76 -10.04
N GLU A 91 13.98 6.92 -10.26
CA GLU A 91 13.95 8.04 -9.33
C GLU A 91 12.70 7.98 -8.41
N SER A 92 11.94 6.88 -8.46
CA SER A 92 10.74 6.73 -7.66
C SER A 92 11.09 6.68 -6.18
N ASP A 93 10.50 7.56 -5.42
CA ASP A 93 10.41 7.43 -3.98
C ASP A 93 9.30 6.42 -3.67
N LEU A 94 9.62 5.34 -2.96
CA LEU A 94 8.61 4.40 -2.48
C LEU A 94 7.81 4.97 -1.29
N GLY A 95 7.97 6.27 -1.04
CA GLY A 95 7.35 6.95 0.07
C GLY A 95 7.90 6.49 1.41
N VAL A 96 9.16 6.12 1.42
CA VAL A 96 9.88 5.80 2.65
C VAL A 96 9.86 7.02 3.55
N ALA A 97 9.53 6.83 4.83
CA ALA A 97 9.56 7.90 5.80
C ALA A 97 10.92 8.59 5.80
N PRO A 98 10.97 9.94 5.83
CA PRO A 98 12.21 10.68 5.85
C PRO A 98 13.14 10.18 6.95
N THR A 99 14.38 9.89 6.59
CA THR A 99 15.40 9.58 7.59
C THR A 99 16.39 10.74 7.65
N TYR A 100 16.66 11.23 8.84
CA TYR A 100 17.66 12.26 9.08
C TYR A 100 19.09 11.69 9.13
N LEU A 101 19.23 10.44 8.71
CA LEU A 101 20.47 9.67 8.82
C LEU A 101 21.15 9.60 7.45
N SER A 102 22.48 9.46 7.48
CA SER A 102 23.26 9.28 6.26
C SER A 102 22.79 8.05 5.48
N GLU A 103 22.75 8.15 4.16
CA GLU A 103 22.43 7.04 3.28
C GLU A 103 23.24 5.77 3.63
N ILE A 104 22.54 4.66 3.70
CA ILE A 104 23.12 3.35 3.94
C ILE A 104 23.26 2.66 2.57
N ALA A 105 24.45 2.12 2.30
CA ALA A 105 24.66 1.38 1.07
C ALA A 105 23.70 0.18 1.01
N ARG A 106 23.02 0.05 -0.13
CA ARG A 106 22.07 -1.03 -0.41
C ARG A 106 22.78 -2.39 -0.30
N PRO A 107 22.31 -3.31 0.54
CA PRO A 107 22.88 -4.65 0.64
C PRO A 107 22.61 -5.49 -0.62
N LYS A 108 23.35 -6.60 -0.75
CA LYS A 108 23.05 -7.60 -1.77
C LYS A 108 21.73 -8.29 -1.43
N VAL A 109 20.80 -8.30 -2.36
CA VAL A 109 19.50 -8.94 -2.21
C VAL A 109 19.52 -10.41 -2.67
N THR A 110 18.67 -11.22 -2.06
CA THR A 110 18.42 -12.62 -2.46
C THR A 110 17.24 -12.73 -3.42
N ALA A 111 16.37 -11.71 -3.43
CA ALA A 111 15.26 -11.61 -4.36
C ALA A 111 15.00 -10.13 -4.71
N GLU A 112 14.67 -9.86 -5.98
CA GLU A 112 14.33 -8.50 -6.41
C GLU A 112 13.33 -8.49 -7.56
N VAL A 113 12.55 -7.43 -7.63
CA VAL A 113 11.76 -7.09 -8.81
C VAL A 113 12.74 -6.63 -9.90
N ALA A 114 12.92 -7.43 -10.94
CA ALA A 114 13.86 -7.17 -12.01
C ALA A 114 13.25 -6.34 -13.15
N ASN A 115 11.92 -6.47 -13.36
CA ASN A 115 11.18 -5.70 -14.34
C ASN A 115 9.72 -5.55 -13.93
N LEU A 116 9.13 -4.40 -14.24
CA LEU A 116 7.71 -4.11 -14.03
C LEU A 116 7.16 -3.33 -15.23
N ASN A 117 6.11 -3.88 -15.85
CA ASN A 117 5.39 -3.23 -16.94
C ASN A 117 3.88 -3.37 -16.73
N GLY A 118 3.25 -2.31 -16.26
CA GLY A 118 1.86 -2.34 -15.83
C GLY A 118 1.65 -3.34 -14.69
N LYS A 119 0.94 -4.43 -14.96
CA LYS A 119 0.76 -5.55 -14.00
C LYS A 119 1.81 -6.66 -14.17
N ARG A 120 2.49 -6.71 -15.32
CA ARG A 120 3.48 -7.75 -15.62
C ARG A 120 4.74 -7.54 -14.82
N CYS A 121 5.02 -8.43 -13.90
CA CYS A 121 6.15 -8.38 -12.97
C CYS A 121 7.11 -9.54 -13.26
N THR A 122 8.41 -9.23 -13.28
CA THR A 122 9.48 -10.21 -13.31
C THR A 122 10.26 -10.11 -12.01
N VAL A 123 10.39 -11.22 -11.31
CA VAL A 123 11.15 -11.32 -10.05
C VAL A 123 12.31 -12.29 -10.24
N HIS A 124 13.50 -11.84 -9.85
CA HIS A 124 14.64 -12.75 -9.66
C HIS A 124 14.65 -13.20 -8.20
N ILE A 125 14.75 -14.50 -7.97
CA ILE A 125 14.91 -15.08 -6.64
C ILE A 125 16.06 -16.10 -6.68
N SER A 126 17.16 -15.78 -6.00
CA SER A 126 18.43 -16.47 -6.14
C SER A 126 18.90 -16.49 -7.61
N GLU A 127 19.01 -17.66 -8.22
CA GLU A 127 19.41 -17.83 -9.63
C GLU A 127 18.22 -18.16 -10.56
N ARG A 128 16.99 -18.03 -10.08
CA ARG A 128 15.77 -18.34 -10.82
C ARG A 128 14.96 -17.09 -11.11
N GLU A 129 14.12 -17.17 -12.13
CA GLU A 129 13.22 -16.10 -12.54
C GLU A 129 11.77 -16.58 -12.47
N ALA A 130 10.87 -15.71 -12.00
CA ALA A 130 9.42 -15.88 -12.06
C ALA A 130 8.79 -14.70 -12.79
N ILE A 131 7.78 -14.97 -13.62
CA ILE A 131 7.06 -13.96 -14.38
C ILE A 131 5.56 -14.15 -14.19
N PHE A 132 4.90 -13.17 -13.59
CA PHE A 132 3.47 -13.22 -13.27
C PHE A 132 2.81 -11.85 -13.42
N ASP A 133 1.49 -11.85 -13.43
CA ASP A 133 0.70 -10.64 -13.42
C ASP A 133 0.27 -10.32 -11.99
N LEU A 134 0.58 -9.11 -11.54
CA LEU A 134 0.13 -8.60 -10.24
C LEU A 134 -1.39 -8.41 -10.23
N PRO A 135 -2.04 -8.52 -9.08
CA PRO A 135 -3.48 -8.26 -8.96
C PRO A 135 -3.84 -6.84 -9.37
N ASN A 136 -2.94 -5.88 -9.16
CA ASN A 136 -3.09 -4.51 -9.60
C ASN A 136 -1.76 -3.88 -10.03
N ARG A 137 -1.80 -2.69 -10.65
CA ARG A 137 -0.63 -1.90 -11.01
C ARG A 137 -0.03 -1.24 -9.76
N GLY A 138 1.27 -1.03 -9.77
CA GLY A 138 1.99 -0.26 -8.76
C GLY A 138 3.22 -0.97 -8.22
N LEU A 139 4.23 -0.17 -7.93
CA LEU A 139 5.53 -0.63 -7.47
C LEU A 139 5.43 -1.32 -6.10
N HIS A 140 4.52 -0.86 -5.24
CA HIS A 140 4.25 -1.45 -3.93
C HIS A 140 3.72 -2.90 -4.05
N TYR A 141 2.84 -3.20 -5.03
CA TYR A 141 2.40 -4.58 -5.26
C TYR A 141 3.54 -5.49 -5.70
N ALA A 142 4.46 -4.96 -6.50
CA ALA A 142 5.64 -5.72 -6.91
C ALA A 142 6.58 -5.98 -5.71
N LEU A 143 6.75 -4.99 -4.84
CA LEU A 143 7.51 -5.14 -3.60
C LEU A 143 6.88 -6.16 -2.65
N ASP A 144 5.57 -6.11 -2.47
CA ASP A 144 4.84 -7.08 -1.64
C ASP A 144 4.95 -8.51 -2.21
N ALA A 145 4.88 -8.65 -3.54
CA ALA A 145 5.03 -9.95 -4.20
C ALA A 145 6.44 -10.54 -4.00
N VAL A 146 7.51 -9.74 -4.16
CA VAL A 146 8.88 -10.24 -3.92
C VAL A 146 9.13 -10.54 -2.45
N ALA A 147 8.54 -9.77 -1.52
CA ALA A 147 8.58 -10.05 -0.09
C ALA A 147 7.87 -11.38 0.24
N ALA A 148 6.69 -11.61 -0.33
CA ALA A 148 5.93 -12.85 -0.17
C ALA A 148 6.69 -14.07 -0.71
N LEU A 149 7.26 -13.96 -1.92
CA LEU A 149 8.09 -15.02 -2.52
C LEU A 149 9.31 -15.35 -1.65
N SER A 150 10.01 -14.31 -1.16
CA SER A 150 11.17 -14.48 -0.29
C SER A 150 10.80 -15.15 1.02
N THR A 151 9.67 -14.75 1.60
CA THR A 151 9.15 -15.34 2.84
C THR A 151 8.76 -16.80 2.63
N ALA A 152 8.06 -17.11 1.55
CA ALA A 152 7.67 -18.49 1.21
C ALA A 152 8.91 -19.37 0.97
N ALA A 153 9.91 -18.86 0.25
CA ALA A 153 11.18 -19.58 0.04
C ALA A 153 11.90 -19.84 1.36
N SER A 154 11.94 -18.87 2.27
CA SER A 154 12.55 -19.03 3.59
C SER A 154 11.81 -20.04 4.49
N ILE A 155 10.47 -20.10 4.39
CA ILE A 155 9.65 -21.04 5.15
C ILE A 155 9.80 -22.48 4.63
N LEU A 156 9.77 -22.65 3.30
CA LEU A 156 9.68 -23.95 2.66
C LEU A 156 11.06 -24.57 2.34
N GLY A 157 12.12 -23.75 2.26
CA GLY A 157 13.47 -24.22 1.94
C GLY A 157 13.49 -24.99 0.62
N ASP A 158 14.02 -26.23 0.64
CA ASP A 158 14.12 -27.10 -0.53
C ASP A 158 12.74 -27.52 -1.12
N GLN A 159 11.66 -27.32 -0.38
CA GLN A 159 10.30 -27.60 -0.85
C GLN A 159 9.66 -26.40 -1.56
N PHE A 160 10.35 -25.29 -1.67
CA PHE A 160 9.84 -24.11 -2.36
C PHE A 160 9.77 -24.34 -3.87
N ASP A 161 8.55 -24.41 -4.39
CA ASP A 161 8.24 -24.55 -5.81
C ASP A 161 7.90 -23.20 -6.41
N LEU A 162 8.85 -22.64 -7.19
CA LEU A 162 8.70 -21.33 -7.81
C LEU A 162 7.62 -21.31 -8.90
N GLU A 163 7.45 -22.41 -9.65
CA GLU A 163 6.42 -22.50 -10.69
C GLU A 163 5.01 -22.53 -10.08
N LEU A 164 4.88 -23.20 -8.93
CA LEU A 164 3.62 -23.18 -8.17
C LEU A 164 3.35 -21.78 -7.64
N ALA A 165 4.33 -21.10 -7.08
CA ALA A 165 4.19 -19.74 -6.56
C ALA A 165 3.81 -18.74 -7.66
N GLU A 166 4.40 -18.86 -8.85
CA GLU A 166 4.05 -18.08 -10.03
C GLU A 166 2.59 -18.28 -10.44
N ARG A 167 2.10 -19.52 -10.49
CA ARG A 167 0.69 -19.80 -10.77
C ARG A 167 -0.25 -19.19 -9.74
N VAL A 168 0.07 -19.35 -8.46
CA VAL A 168 -0.72 -18.78 -7.37
C VAL A 168 -0.79 -17.24 -7.47
N LEU A 169 0.33 -16.58 -7.75
CA LEU A 169 0.34 -15.11 -7.91
C LEU A 169 -0.50 -14.64 -9.10
N ASN A 170 -0.47 -15.36 -10.23
CA ASN A 170 -1.31 -15.07 -11.40
C ASN A 170 -2.82 -15.24 -11.14
N GLU A 171 -3.19 -16.08 -10.16
CA GLU A 171 -4.58 -16.37 -9.81
C GLU A 171 -5.10 -15.48 -8.66
N LEU A 172 -4.26 -14.64 -8.06
CA LEU A 172 -4.67 -13.76 -6.97
C LEU A 172 -5.70 -12.74 -7.48
N PRO A 173 -6.88 -12.67 -6.85
CA PRO A 173 -7.83 -11.62 -7.15
C PRO A 173 -7.28 -10.27 -6.69
N PRO A 174 -7.76 -9.15 -7.27
CA PRO A 174 -7.48 -7.83 -6.75
C PRO A 174 -7.83 -7.75 -5.26
N VAL A 175 -6.93 -7.15 -4.48
CA VAL A 175 -7.17 -6.95 -3.04
C VAL A 175 -8.31 -5.96 -2.87
N PHE A 176 -9.21 -6.26 -1.94
CA PHE A 176 -10.37 -5.46 -1.58
C PHE A 176 -10.06 -3.95 -1.46
N ALA A 177 -10.80 -3.13 -2.22
CA ALA A 177 -10.66 -1.67 -2.30
C ALA A 177 -9.26 -1.15 -2.66
N ARG A 178 -8.36 -1.99 -3.15
CA ARG A 178 -7.03 -1.56 -3.62
C ARG A 178 -6.95 -1.62 -5.14
N GLY A 179 -7.71 -0.72 -5.81
CA GLY A 179 -7.89 -0.74 -7.25
C GLY A 179 -8.84 -1.84 -7.72
N GLU A 180 -9.79 -2.21 -6.86
CA GLU A 180 -10.87 -3.13 -7.19
C GLU A 180 -11.88 -2.44 -8.10
N THR A 181 -12.19 -3.03 -9.24
CA THR A 181 -13.27 -2.57 -10.12
C THR A 181 -14.54 -3.34 -9.81
N VAL A 182 -15.61 -2.61 -9.52
CA VAL A 182 -16.96 -3.15 -9.26
C VAL A 182 -17.96 -2.59 -10.25
N THR A 183 -18.97 -3.38 -10.58
CA THR A 183 -20.06 -2.91 -11.45
C THR A 183 -21.22 -2.39 -10.60
N ILE A 184 -21.54 -1.09 -10.74
CA ILE A 184 -22.64 -0.43 -10.06
C ILE A 184 -23.58 0.15 -11.12
N ASN A 185 -24.85 -0.25 -11.11
CA ASN A 185 -25.86 0.22 -12.08
C ASN A 185 -25.40 0.09 -13.56
N GLY A 186 -24.65 -0.97 -13.86
CA GLY A 186 -24.12 -1.22 -15.20
C GLY A 186 -22.91 -0.37 -15.61
N GLN A 187 -22.32 0.36 -14.68
CA GLN A 187 -21.08 1.13 -14.87
C GLN A 187 -19.95 0.54 -14.04
N GLU A 188 -18.75 0.53 -14.58
CA GLU A 188 -17.57 0.13 -13.85
C GLU A 188 -17.06 1.29 -12.99
N VAL A 189 -16.76 0.98 -11.73
CA VAL A 189 -16.24 1.92 -10.74
C VAL A 189 -15.02 1.29 -10.06
N GLU A 190 -13.90 1.97 -10.11
CA GLU A 190 -12.69 1.58 -9.41
C GLU A 190 -12.65 2.17 -8.01
N PHE A 191 -12.41 1.34 -7.02
CA PHE A 191 -12.27 1.71 -5.62
C PHE A 191 -10.82 1.63 -5.18
N VAL A 192 -10.29 2.75 -4.69
CA VAL A 192 -8.88 2.89 -4.30
C VAL A 192 -8.79 3.44 -2.89
N LEU A 193 -8.25 2.62 -1.98
CA LEU A 193 -8.02 2.99 -0.59
C LEU A 193 -6.76 3.85 -0.47
N VAL A 194 -6.89 4.99 0.21
CA VAL A 194 -5.79 5.88 0.60
C VAL A 194 -5.80 6.07 2.11
N GLN A 195 -4.71 5.74 2.78
CA GLN A 195 -4.65 5.70 4.25
C GLN A 195 -3.64 6.69 4.84
N ASN A 196 -2.67 7.09 4.05
CA ASN A 196 -1.57 7.98 4.44
C ASN A 196 -1.06 8.76 3.22
N PRO A 197 -0.19 9.77 3.40
CA PRO A 197 0.33 10.59 2.30
C PRO A 197 0.95 9.77 1.18
N THR A 198 1.76 8.78 1.55
CA THR A 198 2.46 7.92 0.60
C THR A 198 1.52 7.09 -0.23
N SER A 199 0.55 6.41 0.41
CA SER A 199 -0.43 5.61 -0.33
C SER A 199 -1.29 6.48 -1.23
N PHE A 200 -1.60 7.71 -0.80
CA PHE A 200 -2.34 8.65 -1.63
C PHE A 200 -1.53 9.08 -2.85
N GLN A 201 -0.27 9.50 -2.63
CA GLN A 201 0.60 9.92 -3.73
C GLN A 201 0.84 8.81 -4.74
N LEU A 202 1.18 7.61 -4.29
CA LEU A 202 1.39 6.46 -5.17
C LEU A 202 0.14 6.13 -6.00
N ASN A 203 -1.05 6.22 -5.41
CA ASN A 203 -2.29 5.99 -6.15
C ASN A 203 -2.57 7.10 -7.15
N LEU A 204 -2.31 8.37 -6.81
CA LEU A 204 -2.41 9.49 -7.76
C LEU A 204 -1.44 9.32 -8.94
N ASP A 205 -0.20 8.92 -8.66
CA ASP A 205 0.83 8.73 -9.68
C ASP A 205 0.53 7.56 -10.62
N ASN A 206 -0.24 6.58 -10.16
CA ASN A 206 -0.68 5.42 -10.94
C ASN A 206 -2.00 5.63 -11.69
N LEU A 207 -2.69 6.76 -11.51
CA LEU A 207 -3.89 7.06 -12.28
C LEU A 207 -3.57 7.23 -13.78
N ASP A 208 -4.38 6.62 -14.63
CA ASP A 208 -4.33 6.85 -16.07
C ASP A 208 -4.90 8.27 -16.35
N LEU A 209 -4.02 9.25 -16.46
CA LEU A 209 -4.42 10.65 -16.68
C LEU A 209 -4.69 10.96 -18.16
N PRO A 210 -5.68 11.83 -18.46
CA PRO A 210 -6.59 12.50 -17.53
C PRO A 210 -7.70 11.57 -17.05
N VAL A 211 -7.96 11.57 -15.72
CA VAL A 211 -9.11 10.87 -15.15
C VAL A 211 -10.37 11.68 -15.45
N GLU A 212 -11.28 11.14 -16.24
CA GLU A 212 -12.50 11.85 -16.65
C GLU A 212 -13.56 11.92 -15.53
N ARG A 213 -13.55 10.97 -14.60
CA ARG A 213 -14.49 10.90 -13.48
C ARG A 213 -13.77 10.49 -12.20
N LEU A 214 -13.59 11.44 -11.31
CA LEU A 214 -12.88 11.26 -10.06
C LEU A 214 -13.69 11.77 -8.86
N MET A 215 -13.80 10.94 -7.84
CA MET A 215 -14.32 11.30 -6.52
C MET A 215 -13.20 11.08 -5.48
N ILE A 216 -13.08 12.04 -4.54
CA ILE A 216 -12.20 11.91 -3.38
C ILE A 216 -13.04 12.01 -2.12
N ALA A 217 -12.94 11.01 -1.23
CA ALA A 217 -13.73 10.95 0.00
C ALA A 217 -12.86 10.64 1.22
N ILE A 218 -12.65 11.62 2.09
CA ILE A 218 -11.80 11.51 3.28
C ILE A 218 -12.67 11.46 4.54
N GLY A 219 -12.65 10.32 5.22
CA GLY A 219 -13.49 10.02 6.37
C GLY A 219 -12.92 10.48 7.71
N ARG A 220 -13.53 9.98 8.80
CA ARG A 220 -13.19 10.31 10.20
C ARG A 220 -11.96 9.60 10.73
N ASP A 221 -11.49 8.60 10.04
CA ASP A 221 -10.26 7.85 10.35
C ASP A 221 -8.99 8.67 10.12
N VAL A 222 -9.10 9.73 9.33
CA VAL A 222 -8.04 10.73 9.18
C VAL A 222 -8.22 11.78 10.29
N HIS A 223 -7.57 11.56 11.43
CA HIS A 223 -7.68 12.43 12.62
C HIS A 223 -6.87 13.71 12.46
N ASP A 224 -5.73 13.64 11.78
CA ASP A 224 -4.91 14.79 11.43
C ASP A 224 -4.87 14.98 9.91
N PRO A 225 -5.74 15.85 9.35
CA PRO A 225 -5.78 16.10 7.92
C PRO A 225 -4.61 16.93 7.40
N SER A 226 -3.70 17.37 8.26
CA SER A 226 -2.53 18.18 7.86
C SER A 226 -1.63 17.45 6.86
N TRP A 227 -1.58 16.13 6.90
CA TRP A 227 -0.81 15.33 5.96
C TRP A 227 -1.33 15.42 4.51
N LEU A 228 -2.59 15.86 4.28
CA LEU A 228 -3.09 16.14 2.93
C LEU A 228 -2.26 17.21 2.21
N TRP A 229 -1.57 18.08 2.97
CA TRP A 229 -0.72 19.14 2.42
C TRP A 229 0.62 18.63 1.90
N THR A 230 1.03 17.42 2.23
CA THR A 230 2.24 16.79 1.69
C THR A 230 1.98 16.03 0.38
N VAL A 231 0.72 15.82 0.01
CA VAL A 231 0.33 15.17 -1.24
C VAL A 231 0.33 16.17 -2.38
N ASP A 232 0.94 15.81 -3.50
CA ASP A 232 1.00 16.62 -4.73
C ASP A 232 -0.20 16.28 -5.64
N PHE A 233 -1.14 17.21 -5.76
CA PHE A 233 -2.31 17.11 -6.64
C PHE A 233 -2.12 17.83 -7.97
N SER A 234 -0.96 18.41 -8.26
CA SER A 234 -0.71 19.25 -9.43
C SER A 234 -0.96 18.55 -10.78
N LYS A 235 -0.94 17.22 -10.79
CA LYS A 235 -1.27 16.41 -11.97
C LYS A 235 -2.77 16.34 -12.27
N LEU A 236 -3.62 16.68 -11.30
CA LEU A 236 -5.07 16.68 -11.47
C LEU A 236 -5.53 18.02 -12.03
N ASN A 237 -6.37 17.99 -13.06
CA ASN A 237 -7.05 19.18 -13.54
C ASN A 237 -8.40 19.37 -12.84
N ARG A 238 -9.07 18.29 -12.48
CA ARG A 238 -10.43 18.30 -11.95
C ARG A 238 -10.70 17.09 -11.06
N VAL A 239 -11.56 17.32 -10.06
CA VAL A 239 -12.22 16.32 -9.23
C VAL A 239 -13.71 16.58 -9.29
N ASP A 240 -14.52 15.62 -9.77
CA ASP A 240 -15.97 15.85 -9.91
C ASP A 240 -16.65 15.98 -8.55
N VAL A 241 -16.26 15.14 -7.58
CA VAL A 241 -16.89 15.10 -6.25
C VAL A 241 -15.83 15.00 -5.15
N VAL A 242 -15.96 15.88 -4.16
CA VAL A 242 -15.17 15.82 -2.91
C VAL A 242 -16.14 15.60 -1.75
N SER A 243 -15.85 14.63 -0.88
CA SER A 243 -16.76 14.28 0.21
C SER A 243 -16.08 13.73 1.45
N GLY A 244 -16.89 13.42 2.47
CA GLY A 244 -16.50 12.86 3.74
C GLY A 244 -16.28 13.89 4.82
N TYR A 245 -15.95 13.43 6.03
CA TYR A 245 -15.79 14.28 7.21
C TYR A 245 -14.74 15.39 7.01
N ASN A 246 -13.65 15.08 6.31
CA ASN A 246 -12.57 16.03 6.01
C ASN A 246 -12.70 16.64 4.60
N CYS A 247 -13.91 16.75 4.05
CA CYS A 247 -14.12 17.28 2.69
C CYS A 247 -13.67 18.75 2.55
N ALA A 248 -13.79 19.56 3.60
CA ALA A 248 -13.37 20.96 3.56
C ALA A 248 -11.85 21.09 3.44
N GLU A 249 -11.09 20.27 4.15
CA GLU A 249 -9.62 20.25 4.14
C GLU A 249 -9.09 19.82 2.77
N ILE A 250 -9.63 18.73 2.22
CA ILE A 250 -9.20 18.28 0.89
C ILE A 250 -9.62 19.26 -0.20
N ALA A 251 -10.83 19.86 -0.11
CA ALA A 251 -11.27 20.88 -1.06
C ALA A 251 -10.37 22.12 -1.01
N LEU A 252 -9.98 22.54 0.19
CA LEU A 252 -9.03 23.65 0.36
C LEU A 252 -7.67 23.31 -0.28
N ARG A 253 -7.15 22.10 -0.03
CA ARG A 253 -5.88 21.66 -0.60
C ARG A 253 -5.91 21.61 -2.13
N LEU A 254 -6.98 21.06 -2.72
CA LEU A 254 -7.18 21.03 -4.17
C LEU A 254 -7.28 22.42 -4.77
N ALA A 255 -7.97 23.37 -4.09
CA ALA A 255 -8.08 24.73 -4.53
C ALA A 255 -6.70 25.45 -4.57
N TYR A 256 -5.78 25.15 -3.65
CA TYR A 256 -4.42 25.69 -3.65
C TYR A 256 -3.60 25.22 -4.86
N GLU A 257 -3.89 24.02 -5.40
CA GLU A 257 -3.27 23.51 -6.63
C GLU A 257 -4.03 23.92 -7.91
N ASN A 258 -5.08 24.74 -7.77
CA ASN A 258 -5.96 25.15 -8.87
C ASN A 258 -6.70 23.98 -9.53
N VAL A 259 -6.98 22.91 -8.79
CA VAL A 259 -7.79 21.79 -9.26
C VAL A 259 -9.27 22.17 -9.19
N GLU A 260 -9.98 22.05 -10.30
CA GLU A 260 -11.42 22.35 -10.37
C GLU A 260 -12.23 21.29 -9.61
N MET A 261 -13.28 21.72 -8.91
CA MET A 261 -14.20 20.85 -8.17
C MET A 261 -15.64 21.23 -8.52
N ASP A 262 -16.49 20.23 -8.84
CA ASP A 262 -17.89 20.51 -9.19
C ASP A 262 -18.80 20.44 -7.99
N PHE A 263 -18.56 19.49 -7.09
CA PHE A 263 -19.45 19.22 -5.98
C PHE A 263 -18.64 18.88 -4.72
N VAL A 264 -18.94 19.56 -3.62
CA VAL A 264 -18.33 19.31 -2.31
C VAL A 264 -19.44 19.16 -1.29
N ASP A 265 -19.52 18.00 -0.63
CA ASP A 265 -20.53 17.71 0.37
C ASP A 265 -19.98 16.74 1.44
N GLU A 266 -20.22 17.03 2.71
CA GLU A 266 -19.85 16.16 3.83
C GLU A 266 -20.64 14.83 3.83
N ASP A 267 -21.87 14.83 3.30
CA ASP A 267 -22.68 13.62 3.23
C ASP A 267 -22.19 12.68 2.13
N LEU A 268 -21.49 11.63 2.59
CA LEU A 268 -20.94 10.58 1.72
C LEU A 268 -21.97 9.92 0.82
N PHE A 269 -23.21 9.76 1.29
CA PHE A 269 -24.25 9.03 0.54
C PHE A 269 -24.82 9.89 -0.56
N VAL A 270 -25.08 11.15 -0.27
CA VAL A 270 -25.48 12.14 -1.28
C VAL A 270 -24.38 12.30 -2.33
N ALA A 271 -23.15 12.37 -1.89
CA ALA A 271 -21.99 12.57 -2.77
C ALA A 271 -21.78 11.39 -3.73
N ILE A 272 -21.81 10.15 -3.23
CA ILE A 272 -21.61 8.97 -4.09
C ILE A 272 -22.79 8.80 -5.07
N ASP A 273 -24.01 9.06 -4.65
CA ASP A 273 -25.17 8.97 -5.53
C ASP A 273 -25.08 10.01 -6.66
N ASN A 274 -24.67 11.24 -6.37
CA ASN A 274 -24.39 12.27 -7.37
C ASN A 274 -23.24 11.85 -8.31
N PHE A 275 -22.16 11.30 -7.79
CA PHE A 275 -21.04 10.83 -8.60
C PHE A 275 -21.43 9.68 -9.54
N LEU A 276 -22.20 8.72 -9.04
CA LEU A 276 -22.71 7.61 -9.85
C LEU A 276 -23.69 8.05 -10.93
N ALA A 277 -24.46 9.11 -10.68
CA ALA A 277 -25.39 9.70 -11.65
C ALA A 277 -24.67 10.44 -12.82
N LEU A 278 -23.41 10.81 -12.66
CA LEU A 278 -22.65 11.42 -13.76
C LEU A 278 -22.54 10.46 -14.96
N PRO A 279 -22.45 10.97 -16.20
CA PRO A 279 -22.19 10.13 -17.36
C PRO A 279 -20.95 9.26 -17.20
N ALA A 280 -20.97 8.07 -17.79
CA ALA A 280 -19.77 7.25 -17.84
C ALA A 280 -18.64 8.01 -18.56
N PRO A 281 -17.37 7.81 -18.18
CA PRO A 281 -16.24 8.39 -18.88
C PRO A 281 -16.15 7.84 -20.31
N ALA A 282 -15.59 8.63 -21.25
CA ALA A 282 -15.36 8.17 -22.62
C ALA A 282 -14.24 7.14 -22.69
N ALA A 283 -13.27 7.24 -21.75
CA ALA A 283 -12.19 6.30 -21.58
C ALA A 283 -11.96 6.00 -20.09
N GLY A 284 -11.54 4.78 -19.76
CA GLY A 284 -11.32 4.36 -18.39
C GLY A 284 -12.62 4.08 -17.63
N VAL A 285 -12.55 4.17 -16.32
CA VAL A 285 -13.65 3.90 -15.39
C VAL A 285 -13.84 5.07 -14.43
N LYS A 286 -15.00 5.14 -13.76
CA LYS A 286 -15.18 6.05 -12.64
C LYS A 286 -14.26 5.65 -11.51
N THR A 287 -13.49 6.57 -10.93
CA THR A 287 -12.52 6.28 -9.88
C THR A 287 -12.91 6.97 -8.57
N VAL A 288 -12.91 6.24 -7.48
CA VAL A 288 -13.16 6.75 -6.12
C VAL A 288 -11.94 6.48 -5.25
N LEU A 289 -11.24 7.56 -4.87
CA LEU A 289 -10.19 7.53 -3.86
C LEU A 289 -10.83 7.81 -2.50
N PHE A 290 -10.63 6.93 -1.51
CA PHE A 290 -11.25 7.10 -0.20
C PHE A 290 -10.39 6.60 0.96
N SER A 291 -10.56 7.22 2.13
CA SER A 291 -10.00 6.69 3.36
C SER A 291 -10.81 5.50 3.91
N ALA A 292 -10.29 4.77 4.88
CA ALA A 292 -10.87 3.52 5.36
C ALA A 292 -12.28 3.68 5.96
N ASP A 293 -12.58 4.77 6.68
CA ASP A 293 -13.93 5.02 7.19
C ASP A 293 -14.90 5.32 6.04
N ALA A 294 -14.51 6.20 5.13
CA ALA A 294 -15.32 6.53 3.95
C ALA A 294 -15.58 5.27 3.11
N MET A 295 -14.56 4.45 2.88
CA MET A 295 -14.67 3.17 2.17
C MET A 295 -15.72 2.26 2.81
N ARG A 296 -15.58 1.94 4.11
CA ARG A 296 -16.52 1.04 4.82
C ARG A 296 -17.95 1.52 4.73
N ARG A 297 -18.17 2.84 4.91
CA ARG A 297 -19.51 3.44 4.87
C ARG A 297 -20.10 3.41 3.46
N LEU A 298 -19.32 3.78 2.43
CA LEU A 298 -19.78 3.77 1.04
C LEU A 298 -20.07 2.36 0.56
N ARG A 299 -19.20 1.40 0.84
CA ARG A 299 -19.43 0.00 0.45
C ARG A 299 -20.69 -0.59 1.07
N ARG A 300 -20.93 -0.30 2.35
CA ARG A 300 -22.19 -0.72 3.02
C ARG A 300 -23.42 -0.07 2.39
N HIS A 301 -23.36 1.22 2.06
CA HIS A 301 -24.43 1.94 1.39
C HIS A 301 -24.74 1.35 0.01
N LEU A 302 -23.72 0.96 -0.74
CA LEU A 302 -23.82 0.36 -2.06
C LEU A 302 -24.15 -1.14 -2.06
N GLY A 303 -24.25 -1.75 -0.87
CA GLY A 303 -24.59 -3.17 -0.73
C GLY A 303 -23.41 -4.14 -0.93
N PHE A 304 -22.16 -3.64 -0.93
CA PHE A 304 -20.97 -4.46 -0.94
C PHE A 304 -20.54 -4.76 0.50
N THR A 305 -20.74 -6.00 0.95
CA THR A 305 -20.26 -6.45 2.26
C THR A 305 -18.88 -7.12 2.10
N SER A 306 -17.97 -6.84 3.03
CA SER A 306 -16.73 -7.59 3.14
C SER A 306 -17.02 -9.01 3.64
N PRO A 307 -16.27 -10.03 3.19
CA PRO A 307 -16.35 -11.37 3.78
C PRO A 307 -16.18 -11.36 5.31
N ASP A 308 -15.36 -10.46 5.84
CA ASP A 308 -15.08 -10.34 7.27
C ASP A 308 -16.18 -9.61 8.06
N GLU A 309 -17.13 -8.95 7.41
CA GLU A 309 -18.25 -8.24 8.04
C GLU A 309 -19.52 -9.12 8.20
N VAL A 310 -19.54 -10.30 7.60
CA VAL A 310 -20.70 -11.22 7.66
C VAL A 310 -20.72 -12.03 8.96
N GLU A 311 -19.62 -12.10 9.70
CA GLU A 311 -19.49 -12.91 10.92
C GLU A 311 -19.47 -12.10 12.25
N ARG A 312 -19.92 -10.83 12.25
CA ARG A 312 -20.02 -10.04 13.49
C ARG A 312 -21.44 -9.57 13.76
#